data_5c8763f0cc7ef7fba9bca70b835af9c8
#
_entry.id   5c8763f0cc7ef7fba9bca70b835af9c8
#
_cell.length_a   1.000
_cell.length_b   1.000
_cell.length_c   1.000
_cell.angle_alpha   90.00
_cell.angle_beta   90.00
_cell.angle_gamma   90.00
#
_symmetry.space_group_name_H-M   'P 1'
#
loop_
_entity.id
_entity.type
_entity.pdbx_description
1 polymer ?
#
loop_
_entity_poly.entity_id
_entity_poly.type
_entity_poly.pdbx_seq_one_letter_code
_entity_poly.pdbx_strand_id
1 'polypeptide(L)'
;MDYRQEYDKWCNDPYFDDQTREELKAIAGDDKEIEDRFYRTLEFGTAGLRGVIGAGTNRMNIYTVRQATQGLANYILAQGGQEKGVAIAHDSRLMADEFTDAAALCLAANGIKTYVFKSLRPVPELSFAVRTLGCIAGIVITASHNPREYNGYKVYWEDGAQVTPPHDTGIMAEVAKVTSFDMVKTMEKEKAQAEGLYQIISDDVDEAYFAELRNLSIHPEIIKKMAKDIKIVYTPLHGTGLGPVKRVLHDLGFENVYIEPQQAVADGHFPTAPYPNPENPDAWELALKLAKEKDADLVLATDPDADRLGVYCKDTKSGEYVTFTGNMSAMLIAEYILGQKRANNTMPENPVLVESIVSTDMAKAIAKAYDVELVEVLTGFKYIGEQMLKYEK
;
A
#
# COMPACT_ATOMS: atom_id res chain seq x y z
N MET A 1 -23.77 -19.75 -9.37
CA MET A 1 -24.61 -18.86 -8.55
C MET A 1 -25.65 -18.25 -9.48
N ASP A 2 -26.92 -18.25 -9.11
CA ASP A 2 -27.93 -17.50 -9.87
C ASP A 2 -27.82 -16.02 -9.45
N TYR A 3 -27.32 -15.21 -10.35
CA TYR A 3 -27.02 -13.80 -10.06
C TYR A 3 -28.28 -12.99 -9.75
N ARG A 4 -29.44 -13.37 -10.33
CA ARG A 4 -30.71 -12.69 -10.03
C ARG A 4 -31.23 -13.02 -8.64
N GLN A 5 -31.12 -14.28 -8.20
CA GLN A 5 -31.48 -14.67 -6.85
C GLN A 5 -30.62 -13.98 -5.80
N GLU A 6 -29.30 -13.84 -6.03
CA GLU A 6 -28.43 -13.10 -5.13
C GLU A 6 -28.75 -11.60 -5.13
N TYR A 7 -29.01 -10.99 -6.29
CA TYR A 7 -29.47 -9.61 -6.37
C TYR A 7 -30.77 -9.40 -5.57
N ASP A 8 -31.79 -10.23 -5.78
CA ASP A 8 -33.06 -10.14 -5.06
C ASP A 8 -32.89 -10.29 -3.54
N LYS A 9 -32.00 -11.20 -3.13
CA LYS A 9 -31.64 -11.37 -1.72
C LYS A 9 -31.03 -10.09 -1.15
N TRP A 10 -30.03 -9.52 -1.80
CA TRP A 10 -29.39 -8.30 -1.34
C TRP A 10 -30.32 -7.09 -1.31
N CYS A 11 -31.30 -7.02 -2.21
CA CYS A 11 -32.32 -5.96 -2.21
C CYS A 11 -33.30 -6.03 -1.04
N ASN A 12 -33.57 -7.23 -0.51
CA ASN A 12 -34.68 -7.47 0.40
C ASN A 12 -34.25 -7.91 1.81
N ASP A 13 -33.05 -8.47 1.99
CA ASP A 13 -32.58 -8.95 3.27
C ASP A 13 -32.19 -7.76 4.17
N PRO A 14 -32.76 -7.65 5.40
CA PRO A 14 -32.44 -6.60 6.35
C PRO A 14 -31.00 -6.63 6.88
N TYR A 15 -30.24 -7.67 6.59
CA TYR A 15 -28.81 -7.73 6.87
C TYR A 15 -28.03 -6.62 6.16
N PHE A 16 -28.46 -6.25 4.95
CA PHE A 16 -27.86 -5.17 4.18
C PHE A 16 -28.46 -3.82 4.58
N ASP A 17 -27.62 -2.80 4.70
CA ASP A 17 -28.06 -1.45 5.05
C ASP A 17 -28.95 -0.82 3.96
N ASP A 18 -29.64 0.27 4.34
CA ASP A 18 -30.56 0.95 3.45
C ASP A 18 -29.85 1.51 2.21
N GLN A 19 -28.64 2.04 2.36
CA GLN A 19 -27.87 2.61 1.26
C GLN A 19 -27.52 1.55 0.22
N THR A 20 -27.05 0.39 0.66
CA THR A 20 -26.76 -0.78 -0.21
C THR A 20 -28.03 -1.21 -0.96
N ARG A 21 -29.18 -1.32 -0.28
CA ARG A 21 -30.43 -1.71 -0.91
C ARG A 21 -30.96 -0.67 -1.91
N GLU A 22 -30.80 0.62 -1.61
CA GLU A 22 -31.18 1.72 -2.51
C GLU A 22 -30.30 1.75 -3.76
N GLU A 23 -28.97 1.56 -3.61
CA GLU A 23 -28.04 1.46 -4.72
C GLU A 23 -28.44 0.32 -5.68
N LEU A 24 -28.78 -0.85 -5.13
CA LEU A 24 -29.21 -2.00 -5.95
C LEU A 24 -30.57 -1.76 -6.63
N LYS A 25 -31.52 -1.16 -5.95
CA LYS A 25 -32.83 -0.80 -6.53
C LYS A 25 -32.67 0.18 -7.70
N ALA A 26 -31.70 1.07 -7.66
CA ALA A 26 -31.43 2.03 -8.74
C ALA A 26 -31.00 1.36 -10.06
N ILE A 27 -30.45 0.16 -10.01
CA ILE A 27 -30.03 -0.61 -11.20
C ILE A 27 -31.03 -1.72 -11.60
N ALA A 28 -32.23 -1.76 -11.02
CA ALA A 28 -33.22 -2.83 -11.24
C ALA A 28 -33.58 -3.08 -12.71
N GLY A 29 -33.42 -2.08 -13.58
CA GLY A 29 -33.68 -2.18 -15.04
C GLY A 29 -32.43 -2.52 -15.87
N ASP A 30 -31.24 -2.61 -15.28
CA ASP A 30 -29.99 -2.89 -15.96
C ASP A 30 -29.49 -4.31 -15.66
N ASP A 31 -29.93 -5.26 -16.47
CA ASP A 31 -29.59 -6.67 -16.28
C ASP A 31 -28.09 -6.96 -16.43
N LYS A 32 -27.37 -6.19 -17.25
CA LYS A 32 -25.92 -6.35 -17.44
C LYS A 32 -25.16 -5.92 -16.19
N GLU A 33 -25.57 -4.80 -15.61
CA GLU A 33 -24.95 -4.32 -14.37
C GLU A 33 -25.26 -5.26 -13.20
N ILE A 34 -26.49 -5.79 -13.12
CA ILE A 34 -26.87 -6.80 -12.12
C ILE A 34 -26.03 -8.07 -12.30
N GLU A 35 -25.90 -8.59 -13.50
CA GLU A 35 -25.07 -9.76 -13.79
C GLU A 35 -23.62 -9.48 -13.39
N ASP A 36 -23.02 -8.37 -13.79
CA ASP A 36 -21.64 -8.04 -13.48
C ASP A 36 -21.36 -7.95 -11.97
N ARG A 37 -22.33 -7.48 -11.19
CA ARG A 37 -22.23 -7.39 -9.74
C ARG A 37 -22.38 -8.71 -8.99
N PHE A 38 -23.08 -9.69 -9.59
CA PHE A 38 -23.52 -10.91 -8.88
C PHE A 38 -23.16 -12.24 -9.56
N TYR A 39 -22.53 -12.26 -10.76
CA TYR A 39 -22.22 -13.51 -11.45
C TYR A 39 -21.20 -14.38 -10.71
N ARG A 40 -20.42 -13.77 -9.80
CA ARG A 40 -19.45 -14.44 -8.93
C ARG A 40 -19.27 -13.70 -7.61
N THR A 41 -18.53 -14.29 -6.70
CA THR A 41 -18.01 -13.60 -5.52
C THR A 41 -16.64 -13.00 -5.85
N LEU A 42 -16.32 -11.82 -5.32
CA LEU A 42 -15.01 -11.20 -5.44
C LEU A 42 -13.96 -12.14 -4.84
N GLU A 43 -13.01 -12.57 -5.65
CA GLU A 43 -12.02 -13.55 -5.24
C GLU A 43 -10.98 -12.94 -4.32
N PHE A 44 -10.74 -13.60 -3.20
CA PHE A 44 -9.55 -13.36 -2.38
C PHE A 44 -8.39 -14.09 -3.05
N GLY A 45 -7.58 -13.34 -3.81
CA GLY A 45 -6.41 -13.88 -4.49
C GLY A 45 -5.18 -13.94 -3.58
N THR A 46 -4.06 -14.39 -4.12
CA THR A 46 -2.77 -14.50 -3.40
C THR A 46 -2.24 -13.15 -2.86
N ALA A 47 -2.85 -12.03 -3.25
CA ALA A 47 -2.49 -10.68 -2.82
C ALA A 47 -3.59 -10.00 -1.99
N GLY A 48 -4.73 -10.66 -1.75
CA GLY A 48 -5.91 -10.10 -1.10
C GLY A 48 -7.07 -9.84 -2.07
N LEU A 49 -7.95 -8.88 -1.75
CA LEU A 49 -9.05 -8.46 -2.60
C LEU A 49 -8.66 -7.23 -3.44
N ARG A 50 -9.23 -7.12 -4.63
CA ARG A 50 -9.24 -5.89 -5.44
C ARG A 50 -10.46 -5.88 -6.35
N GLY A 51 -11.23 -4.80 -6.32
CA GLY A 51 -12.43 -4.69 -7.14
C GLY A 51 -12.99 -3.27 -7.18
N VAL A 52 -14.01 -3.10 -8.01
CA VAL A 52 -14.80 -1.87 -8.08
C VAL A 52 -15.63 -1.73 -6.80
N ILE A 53 -15.69 -0.54 -6.23
CA ILE A 53 -16.51 -0.22 -5.05
C ILE A 53 -17.98 -0.26 -5.45
N GLY A 54 -18.84 -0.87 -4.61
CA GLY A 54 -20.28 -0.89 -4.79
C GLY A 54 -20.97 -2.09 -4.15
N ALA A 55 -22.28 -2.10 -4.22
CA ALA A 55 -23.10 -3.19 -3.74
C ALA A 55 -23.02 -4.40 -4.68
N GLY A 56 -22.91 -5.60 -4.12
CA GLY A 56 -22.85 -6.87 -4.85
C GLY A 56 -21.72 -7.80 -4.41
N THR A 57 -21.85 -9.07 -4.75
CA THR A 57 -20.85 -10.10 -4.37
C THR A 57 -19.52 -9.95 -5.11
N ASN A 58 -19.53 -9.39 -6.33
CA ASN A 58 -18.34 -9.13 -7.15
C ASN A 58 -17.90 -7.66 -7.04
N ARG A 59 -18.05 -7.05 -5.87
CA ARG A 59 -17.70 -5.65 -5.59
C ARG A 59 -16.96 -5.55 -4.26
N MET A 60 -16.15 -4.48 -4.12
CA MET A 60 -15.59 -4.06 -2.83
C MET A 60 -16.66 -3.32 -2.04
N ASN A 61 -17.04 -3.86 -0.91
CA ASN A 61 -17.97 -3.26 0.06
C ASN A 61 -17.67 -3.80 1.46
N ILE A 62 -18.35 -3.26 2.47
CA ILE A 62 -18.12 -3.68 3.87
C ILE A 62 -18.42 -5.16 4.10
N TYR A 63 -19.33 -5.76 3.33
CA TYR A 63 -19.72 -7.17 3.48
C TYR A 63 -18.66 -8.11 2.93
N THR A 64 -18.12 -7.83 1.74
CA THR A 64 -17.02 -8.62 1.14
C THR A 64 -15.73 -8.45 1.93
N VAL A 65 -15.44 -7.25 2.46
CA VAL A 65 -14.30 -7.00 3.37
C VAL A 65 -14.45 -7.79 4.66
N ARG A 66 -15.62 -7.76 5.31
CA ARG A 66 -15.88 -8.53 6.54
C ARG A 66 -15.78 -10.04 6.30
N GLN A 67 -16.29 -10.54 5.17
CA GLN A 67 -16.18 -11.96 4.81
C GLN A 67 -14.73 -12.40 4.68
N ALA A 68 -13.92 -11.64 3.95
CA ALA A 68 -12.49 -11.90 3.82
C ALA A 68 -11.77 -11.82 5.17
N THR A 69 -12.12 -10.81 5.99
CA THR A 69 -11.53 -10.63 7.31
C THR A 69 -11.90 -11.75 8.28
N GLN A 70 -13.13 -12.30 8.20
CA GLN A 70 -13.51 -13.47 9.00
C GLN A 70 -12.63 -14.67 8.65
N GLY A 71 -12.36 -14.91 7.37
CA GLY A 71 -11.42 -15.96 6.95
C GLY A 71 -10.00 -15.73 7.47
N LEU A 72 -9.50 -14.49 7.38
CA LEU A 72 -8.21 -14.13 7.98
C LEU A 72 -8.21 -14.33 9.49
N ALA A 73 -9.27 -13.94 10.20
CA ALA A 73 -9.40 -14.16 11.64
C ALA A 73 -9.34 -15.65 12.00
N ASN A 74 -10.07 -16.50 11.27
CA ASN A 74 -10.04 -17.95 11.45
C ASN A 74 -8.62 -18.50 11.28
N TYR A 75 -7.91 -18.05 10.25
CA TYR A 75 -6.53 -18.45 10.00
C TYR A 75 -5.58 -18.01 11.14
N ILE A 76 -5.66 -16.75 11.59
CA ILE A 76 -4.86 -16.22 12.70
C ILE A 76 -5.08 -17.05 13.98
N LEU A 77 -6.36 -17.35 14.30
CA LEU A 77 -6.71 -18.18 15.46
C LEU A 77 -6.14 -19.58 15.34
N ALA A 78 -6.18 -20.19 14.16
CA ALA A 78 -5.58 -21.51 13.92
C ALA A 78 -4.06 -21.51 14.05
N GLN A 79 -3.40 -20.37 13.81
CA GLN A 79 -1.96 -20.19 14.04
C GLN A 79 -1.62 -19.80 15.50
N GLY A 80 -2.60 -19.60 16.38
CA GLY A 80 -2.40 -19.16 17.76
C GLY A 80 -1.89 -17.71 17.88
N GLY A 81 -2.14 -16.87 16.86
CA GLY A 81 -1.58 -15.51 16.74
C GLY A 81 -2.45 -14.39 17.33
N GLN A 82 -3.58 -14.68 17.97
CA GLN A 82 -4.56 -13.68 18.42
C GLN A 82 -3.98 -12.62 19.35
N GLU A 83 -3.04 -12.99 20.21
CA GLU A 83 -2.44 -12.07 21.21
C GLU A 83 -1.50 -11.04 20.57
N LYS A 84 -0.91 -11.36 19.42
CA LYS A 84 -0.02 -10.44 18.69
C LYS A 84 -0.78 -9.29 18.05
N GLY A 85 -2.03 -9.51 17.64
CA GLY A 85 -2.86 -8.51 16.98
C GLY A 85 -2.53 -8.26 15.51
N VAL A 86 -3.26 -7.31 14.90
CA VAL A 86 -3.16 -6.94 13.49
C VAL A 86 -3.05 -5.44 13.34
N ALA A 87 -2.04 -4.95 12.60
CA ALA A 87 -1.90 -3.53 12.24
C ALA A 87 -2.72 -3.22 10.98
N ILE A 88 -3.39 -2.07 10.93
CA ILE A 88 -4.24 -1.68 9.80
C ILE A 88 -3.93 -0.25 9.36
N ALA A 89 -3.66 -0.08 8.06
CA ALA A 89 -3.49 1.20 7.39
C ALA A 89 -4.42 1.31 6.17
N HIS A 90 -4.59 2.52 5.67
CA HIS A 90 -5.35 2.79 4.46
C HIS A 90 -4.76 3.97 3.67
N ASP A 91 -5.09 4.06 2.40
CA ASP A 91 -4.81 5.22 1.56
C ASP A 91 -5.98 6.22 1.54
N SER A 92 -5.96 7.15 0.59
CA SER A 92 -6.97 8.22 0.46
C SER A 92 -8.24 7.81 -0.28
N ARG A 93 -8.37 6.56 -0.74
CA ARG A 93 -9.47 6.09 -1.58
C ARG A 93 -10.83 6.19 -0.89
N LEU A 94 -11.87 6.30 -1.71
CA LEU A 94 -13.26 6.24 -1.22
C LEU A 94 -13.49 4.95 -0.42
N MET A 95 -14.28 5.03 0.62
CA MET A 95 -14.62 3.92 1.54
C MET A 95 -13.43 3.35 2.32
N ALA A 96 -12.26 4.00 2.31
CA ALA A 96 -11.08 3.45 2.97
C ALA A 96 -11.23 3.39 4.50
N ASP A 97 -11.83 4.41 5.11
CA ASP A 97 -12.14 4.44 6.54
C ASP A 97 -13.18 3.36 6.92
N GLU A 98 -14.26 3.24 6.14
CA GLU A 98 -15.34 2.26 6.37
C GLU A 98 -14.82 0.82 6.22
N PHE A 99 -13.96 0.56 5.25
CA PHE A 99 -13.35 -0.77 5.07
C PHE A 99 -12.34 -1.08 6.17
N THR A 100 -11.61 -0.07 6.64
CA THR A 100 -10.71 -0.20 7.79
C THR A 100 -11.48 -0.58 9.05
N ASP A 101 -12.55 0.14 9.36
CA ASP A 101 -13.42 -0.17 10.51
C ASP A 101 -14.10 -1.54 10.34
N ALA A 102 -14.59 -1.88 9.14
CA ALA A 102 -15.19 -3.18 8.87
C ALA A 102 -14.22 -4.35 9.14
N ALA A 103 -12.96 -4.21 8.75
CA ALA A 103 -11.91 -5.19 9.03
C ALA A 103 -11.56 -5.23 10.52
N ALA A 104 -11.30 -4.08 11.14
CA ALA A 104 -10.90 -3.99 12.54
C ALA A 104 -11.97 -4.57 13.49
N LEU A 105 -13.23 -4.22 13.26
CA LEU A 105 -14.34 -4.67 14.11
C LEU A 105 -14.68 -6.17 13.91
N CYS A 106 -14.42 -6.71 12.73
CA CYS A 106 -14.51 -8.15 12.50
C CYS A 106 -13.41 -8.90 13.25
N LEU A 107 -12.16 -8.44 13.21
CA LEU A 107 -11.05 -9.03 13.97
C LEU A 107 -11.33 -8.93 15.47
N ALA A 108 -11.72 -7.75 15.96
CA ALA A 108 -12.05 -7.52 17.37
C ALA A 108 -13.15 -8.46 17.87
N ALA A 109 -14.22 -8.67 17.08
CA ALA A 109 -15.29 -9.61 17.41
C ALA A 109 -14.84 -11.08 17.48
N ASN A 110 -13.69 -11.41 16.91
CA ASN A 110 -13.02 -12.71 17.02
C ASN A 110 -11.95 -12.73 18.14
N GLY A 111 -11.86 -11.69 18.98
CA GLY A 111 -10.91 -11.59 20.10
C GLY A 111 -9.49 -11.24 19.67
N ILE A 112 -9.29 -10.75 18.45
CA ILE A 112 -7.99 -10.36 17.91
C ILE A 112 -7.83 -8.85 18.09
N LYS A 113 -6.75 -8.40 18.75
CA LYS A 113 -6.43 -6.97 18.86
C LYS A 113 -6.16 -6.35 17.51
N THR A 114 -6.62 -5.13 17.31
CA THR A 114 -6.33 -4.34 16.13
C THR A 114 -5.65 -3.04 16.50
N TYR A 115 -4.60 -2.71 15.75
CA TYR A 115 -3.84 -1.48 15.85
C TYR A 115 -4.08 -0.69 14.58
N VAL A 116 -4.87 0.37 14.66
CA VAL A 116 -5.33 1.15 13.51
C VAL A 116 -4.62 2.50 13.48
N PHE A 117 -4.06 2.87 12.35
CA PHE A 117 -3.53 4.22 12.19
C PHE A 117 -4.65 5.26 12.26
N LYS A 118 -4.39 6.39 12.92
CA LYS A 118 -5.37 7.47 13.12
C LYS A 118 -5.80 8.19 11.82
N SER A 119 -5.00 8.03 10.76
CA SER A 119 -5.21 8.60 9.43
C SER A 119 -4.43 7.78 8.41
N LEU A 120 -4.61 8.11 7.13
CA LEU A 120 -3.92 7.42 6.03
C LEU A 120 -2.40 7.29 6.26
N ARG A 121 -1.84 6.12 5.93
CA ARG A 121 -0.39 5.82 6.01
C ARG A 121 0.04 5.00 4.80
N PRO A 122 1.30 5.17 4.35
CA PRO A 122 1.84 4.43 3.22
C PRO A 122 2.07 2.95 3.55
N VAL A 123 2.06 2.11 2.52
CA VAL A 123 2.35 0.67 2.62
C VAL A 123 3.67 0.38 3.35
N PRO A 124 4.79 1.07 3.07
CA PRO A 124 6.04 0.81 3.79
C PRO A 124 5.94 1.06 5.30
N GLU A 125 5.14 2.03 5.72
CA GLU A 125 4.93 2.33 7.13
C GLU A 125 4.06 1.28 7.83
N LEU A 126 3.06 0.69 7.12
CA LEU A 126 2.36 -0.48 7.63
C LEU A 126 3.32 -1.66 7.85
N SER A 127 4.17 -1.97 6.87
CA SER A 127 5.18 -3.02 6.97
C SER A 127 6.08 -2.82 8.20
N PHE A 128 6.53 -1.60 8.42
CA PHE A 128 7.31 -1.21 9.60
C PHE A 128 6.52 -1.39 10.90
N ALA A 129 5.26 -0.95 10.94
CA ALA A 129 4.39 -1.08 12.11
C ALA A 129 4.13 -2.53 12.50
N VAL A 130 3.89 -3.43 11.53
CA VAL A 130 3.72 -4.88 11.78
C VAL A 130 4.92 -5.43 12.55
N ARG A 131 6.14 -5.12 12.12
CA ARG A 131 7.37 -5.59 12.77
C ARG A 131 7.62 -4.91 14.14
N THR A 132 7.42 -3.60 14.20
CA THR A 132 7.69 -2.80 15.41
C THR A 132 6.74 -3.12 16.54
N LEU A 133 5.45 -3.34 16.25
CA LEU A 133 4.42 -3.71 17.21
C LEU A 133 4.39 -5.23 17.50
N GLY A 134 5.15 -6.04 16.76
CA GLY A 134 5.14 -7.49 16.87
C GLY A 134 3.81 -8.13 16.46
N CYS A 135 3.09 -7.51 15.51
CA CYS A 135 1.82 -8.02 15.02
C CYS A 135 1.99 -9.34 14.26
N ILE A 136 0.97 -10.22 14.32
CA ILE A 136 0.94 -11.46 13.51
C ILE A 136 0.67 -11.15 12.04
N ALA A 137 -0.06 -10.07 11.75
CA ALA A 137 -0.43 -9.69 10.40
C ALA A 137 -0.61 -8.18 10.28
N GLY A 138 -0.64 -7.70 9.04
CA GLY A 138 -1.05 -6.36 8.68
C GLY A 138 -2.10 -6.36 7.59
N ILE A 139 -2.92 -5.31 7.55
CA ILE A 139 -3.90 -5.07 6.49
C ILE A 139 -3.67 -3.66 5.95
N VAL A 140 -3.65 -3.51 4.63
CA VAL A 140 -3.75 -2.19 4.02
C VAL A 140 -4.94 -2.13 3.07
N ILE A 141 -5.78 -1.13 3.27
CA ILE A 141 -6.93 -0.82 2.42
C ILE A 141 -6.44 0.12 1.32
N THR A 142 -6.21 -0.42 0.13
CA THR A 142 -5.70 0.31 -1.03
C THR A 142 -5.89 -0.47 -2.32
N ALA A 143 -6.05 0.22 -3.43
CA ALA A 143 -5.91 -0.34 -4.77
C ALA A 143 -4.68 0.24 -5.51
N SER A 144 -3.67 0.76 -4.76
CA SER A 144 -2.43 1.33 -5.32
C SER A 144 -2.76 2.43 -6.35
N HIS A 145 -2.33 2.28 -7.57
CA HIS A 145 -2.50 3.24 -8.67
C HIS A 145 -3.74 2.99 -9.55
N ASN A 146 -4.63 2.06 -9.21
CA ASN A 146 -5.85 1.80 -9.98
C ASN A 146 -6.75 3.05 -10.02
N PRO A 147 -7.67 3.18 -11.01
CA PRO A 147 -8.65 4.25 -11.06
C PRO A 147 -9.49 4.37 -9.78
N ARG A 148 -10.12 5.53 -9.59
CA ARG A 148 -10.84 5.91 -8.37
C ARG A 148 -11.99 4.97 -7.98
N GLU A 149 -12.56 4.27 -8.95
CA GLU A 149 -13.67 3.34 -8.74
C GLU A 149 -13.25 2.07 -7.99
N TYR A 150 -11.93 1.83 -7.89
CA TYR A 150 -11.38 0.63 -7.26
C TYR A 150 -10.95 0.90 -5.82
N ASN A 151 -11.12 -0.13 -4.99
CA ASN A 151 -10.40 -0.26 -3.73
C ASN A 151 -9.91 -1.71 -3.58
N GLY A 152 -9.13 -1.98 -2.54
CA GLY A 152 -8.56 -3.30 -2.29
C GLY A 152 -8.25 -3.53 -0.82
N TYR A 153 -7.86 -4.75 -0.52
CA TYR A 153 -7.55 -5.25 0.81
C TYR A 153 -6.36 -6.17 0.68
N LYS A 154 -5.16 -5.71 1.04
CA LYS A 154 -3.91 -6.49 0.98
C LYS A 154 -3.56 -7.00 2.38
N VAL A 155 -3.06 -8.24 2.48
CA VAL A 155 -2.64 -8.85 3.74
C VAL A 155 -1.12 -9.01 3.78
N TYR A 156 -0.54 -8.66 4.92
CA TYR A 156 0.86 -8.79 5.29
C TYR A 156 1.00 -9.76 6.46
N TRP A 157 2.15 -10.40 6.62
CA TRP A 157 2.40 -11.32 7.73
C TRP A 157 3.39 -10.72 8.72
N GLU A 158 3.77 -11.47 9.76
CA GLU A 158 4.59 -10.99 10.88
C GLU A 158 6.00 -10.51 10.48
N ASP A 159 6.48 -10.90 9.31
CA ASP A 159 7.73 -10.40 8.71
C ASP A 159 7.60 -9.00 8.09
N GLY A 160 6.40 -8.45 8.02
CA GLY A 160 6.09 -7.18 7.38
C GLY A 160 6.00 -7.25 5.86
N ALA A 161 6.12 -8.42 5.23
CA ALA A 161 5.92 -8.62 3.81
C ALA A 161 4.49 -9.06 3.48
N GLN A 162 4.03 -8.78 2.27
CA GLN A 162 2.75 -9.27 1.78
C GLN A 162 2.78 -10.82 1.71
N VAL A 163 1.68 -11.46 2.13
CA VAL A 163 1.61 -12.91 2.29
C VAL A 163 2.01 -13.69 1.04
N THR A 164 2.77 -14.76 1.27
CA THR A 164 3.18 -15.80 0.30
C THR A 164 2.83 -17.18 0.87
N PRO A 165 2.97 -18.27 0.11
CA PRO A 165 2.78 -19.61 0.66
C PRO A 165 3.67 -19.88 1.89
N PRO A 166 3.14 -20.53 2.96
CA PRO A 166 1.82 -21.17 3.03
C PRO A 166 0.68 -20.25 3.49
N HIS A 167 0.96 -19.00 3.85
CA HIS A 167 0.00 -18.12 4.50
C HIS A 167 -1.11 -17.67 3.54
N ASP A 168 -0.78 -17.27 2.32
CA ASP A 168 -1.78 -16.84 1.32
C ASP A 168 -2.78 -17.97 1.01
N THR A 169 -2.30 -19.19 0.76
CA THR A 169 -3.13 -20.35 0.48
C THR A 169 -3.95 -20.77 1.69
N GLY A 170 -3.39 -20.68 2.90
CA GLY A 170 -4.10 -20.94 4.15
C GLY A 170 -5.23 -19.93 4.40
N ILE A 171 -4.98 -18.64 4.20
CA ILE A 171 -5.99 -17.60 4.34
C ILE A 171 -7.10 -17.79 3.30
N MET A 172 -6.75 -18.03 2.03
CA MET A 172 -7.72 -18.31 0.96
C MET A 172 -8.63 -19.50 1.31
N ALA A 173 -8.07 -20.57 1.87
CA ALA A 173 -8.82 -21.73 2.28
C ALA A 173 -9.82 -21.42 3.42
N GLU A 174 -9.45 -20.57 4.38
CA GLU A 174 -10.36 -20.14 5.44
C GLU A 174 -11.43 -19.15 4.95
N VAL A 175 -11.08 -18.24 4.04
CA VAL A 175 -12.06 -17.34 3.38
C VAL A 175 -13.11 -18.14 2.62
N ALA A 176 -12.71 -19.17 1.89
CA ALA A 176 -13.63 -20.03 1.14
C ALA A 176 -14.62 -20.80 2.02
N LYS A 177 -14.32 -20.99 3.32
CA LYS A 177 -15.25 -21.63 4.28
C LYS A 177 -16.33 -20.67 4.77
N VAL A 178 -16.14 -19.34 4.64
CA VAL A 178 -17.13 -18.34 5.03
C VAL A 178 -18.15 -18.18 3.91
N THR A 179 -19.12 -19.07 3.88
CA THR A 179 -20.09 -19.20 2.76
C THR A 179 -21.36 -18.37 2.95
N SER A 180 -21.57 -17.81 4.15
CA SER A 180 -22.74 -16.96 4.43
C SER A 180 -22.36 -15.84 5.43
N PHE A 181 -23.12 -14.76 5.41
CA PHE A 181 -22.85 -13.57 6.23
C PHE A 181 -23.11 -13.78 7.72
N ASP A 182 -23.95 -14.73 8.10
CA ASP A 182 -24.20 -15.12 9.51
C ASP A 182 -22.99 -15.80 10.16
N MET A 183 -22.03 -16.27 9.38
CA MET A 183 -20.73 -16.74 9.87
C MET A 183 -19.78 -15.60 10.22
N VAL A 184 -20.05 -14.38 9.79
CA VAL A 184 -19.22 -13.20 10.00
C VAL A 184 -19.53 -12.55 11.33
N LYS A 185 -18.54 -12.44 12.19
CA LYS A 185 -18.67 -11.71 13.45
C LYS A 185 -18.30 -10.25 13.27
N THR A 186 -19.00 -9.37 13.96
CA THR A 186 -18.67 -7.95 14.08
C THR A 186 -19.13 -7.44 15.44
N MET A 187 -18.62 -6.28 15.85
CA MET A 187 -19.02 -5.64 17.10
C MET A 187 -18.98 -4.12 16.95
N GLU A 188 -19.64 -3.43 17.90
CA GLU A 188 -19.62 -1.97 17.94
C GLU A 188 -18.24 -1.43 18.28
N LYS A 189 -17.84 -0.32 17.64
CA LYS A 189 -16.51 0.29 17.76
C LYS A 189 -16.22 0.72 19.19
N GLU A 190 -17.18 1.35 19.86
CA GLU A 190 -17.07 1.79 21.25
C GLU A 190 -16.81 0.62 22.20
N LYS A 191 -17.47 -0.51 21.95
CA LYS A 191 -17.25 -1.74 22.72
C LYS A 191 -15.84 -2.31 22.46
N ALA A 192 -15.41 -2.38 21.22
CA ALA A 192 -14.07 -2.84 20.86
C ALA A 192 -13.00 -1.98 21.51
N GLN A 193 -13.17 -0.66 21.53
CA GLN A 193 -12.27 0.28 22.21
C GLN A 193 -12.26 0.07 23.73
N ALA A 194 -13.43 -0.05 24.34
CA ALA A 194 -13.58 -0.27 25.80
C ALA A 194 -12.92 -1.59 26.25
N GLU A 195 -12.98 -2.61 25.41
CA GLU A 195 -12.34 -3.92 25.65
C GLU A 195 -10.85 -3.95 25.27
N GLY A 196 -10.30 -2.85 24.72
CA GLY A 196 -8.89 -2.76 24.30
C GLY A 196 -8.58 -3.57 23.05
N LEU A 197 -9.59 -3.97 22.29
CA LEU A 197 -9.46 -4.74 21.06
C LEU A 197 -9.32 -3.86 19.81
N TYR A 198 -9.70 -2.58 19.89
CA TYR A 198 -9.49 -1.57 18.85
C TYR A 198 -8.63 -0.44 19.43
N GLN A 199 -7.40 -0.34 18.98
CA GLN A 199 -6.42 0.63 19.49
C GLN A 199 -5.91 1.51 18.36
N ILE A 200 -5.77 2.80 18.63
CA ILE A 200 -5.10 3.72 17.71
C ILE A 200 -3.60 3.61 17.91
N ILE A 201 -2.85 3.46 16.82
CA ILE A 201 -1.37 3.43 16.83
C ILE A 201 -0.86 4.79 17.31
N SER A 202 0.09 4.77 18.25
CA SER A 202 0.68 5.99 18.79
C SER A 202 1.65 6.62 17.78
N ASP A 203 1.86 7.95 17.89
CA ASP A 203 2.80 8.70 17.06
C ASP A 203 4.26 8.24 17.23
N ASP A 204 4.57 7.45 18.27
CA ASP A 204 5.91 6.89 18.48
C ASP A 204 6.32 5.93 17.36
N VAL A 205 5.36 5.25 16.73
CA VAL A 205 5.62 4.37 15.58
C VAL A 205 6.02 5.20 14.36
N ASP A 206 5.31 6.32 14.10
CA ASP A 206 5.66 7.27 13.05
C ASP A 206 7.09 7.82 13.27
N GLU A 207 7.41 8.26 14.50
CA GLU A 207 8.73 8.81 14.83
C GLU A 207 9.86 7.76 14.69
N ALA A 208 9.60 6.52 15.07
CA ALA A 208 10.54 5.42 14.89
C ALA A 208 10.77 5.14 13.38
N TYR A 209 9.69 5.13 12.58
CA TYR A 209 9.79 4.99 11.14
C TYR A 209 10.63 6.10 10.50
N PHE A 210 10.38 7.36 10.86
CA PHE A 210 11.18 8.50 10.35
C PHE A 210 12.64 8.44 10.79
N ALA A 211 12.91 7.91 11.98
CA ALA A 211 14.28 7.71 12.43
C ALA A 211 15.02 6.71 11.53
N GLU A 212 14.39 5.59 11.18
CA GLU A 212 14.97 4.60 10.27
C GLU A 212 15.17 5.19 8.86
N LEU A 213 14.22 5.95 8.33
CA LEU A 213 14.38 6.59 7.03
C LEU A 213 15.59 7.55 6.99
N ARG A 214 15.84 8.31 8.06
CA ARG A 214 17.04 9.16 8.15
C ARG A 214 18.33 8.35 8.15
N ASN A 215 18.32 7.18 8.80
CA ASN A 215 19.49 6.29 8.88
C ASN A 215 19.88 5.67 7.52
N LEU A 216 18.96 5.68 6.53
CA LEU A 216 19.25 5.20 5.17
C LEU A 216 20.16 6.15 4.39
N SER A 217 20.39 7.39 4.85
CA SER A 217 21.28 8.35 4.18
C SER A 217 22.73 7.95 4.34
N ILE A 218 23.39 7.60 3.23
CA ILE A 218 24.78 7.15 3.26
C ILE A 218 25.74 8.32 3.45
N HIS A 219 25.44 9.49 2.89
CA HIS A 219 26.28 10.70 2.92
C HIS A 219 25.51 11.91 3.45
N PRO A 220 25.17 11.96 4.74
CA PRO A 220 24.45 13.09 5.33
C PRO A 220 25.24 14.41 5.25
N GLU A 221 26.56 14.35 5.19
CA GLU A 221 27.43 15.52 5.02
C GLU A 221 27.28 16.18 3.63
N ILE A 222 27.04 15.38 2.58
CA ILE A 222 26.75 15.89 1.23
C ILE A 222 25.38 16.55 1.20
N ILE A 223 24.39 15.90 1.80
CA ILE A 223 23.04 16.45 1.90
C ILE A 223 23.09 17.81 2.62
N LYS A 224 23.75 17.91 3.76
CA LYS A 224 23.94 19.15 4.51
C LYS A 224 24.52 20.28 3.66
N LYS A 225 25.46 19.94 2.75
CA LYS A 225 26.11 20.91 1.88
C LYS A 225 25.21 21.39 0.74
N MET A 226 24.37 20.50 0.19
CA MET A 226 23.60 20.73 -1.02
C MET A 226 22.13 21.08 -0.78
N ALA A 227 21.60 20.77 0.41
CA ALA A 227 20.18 20.85 0.71
C ALA A 227 19.56 22.26 0.56
N LYS A 228 20.39 23.31 0.69
CA LYS A 228 19.98 24.71 0.52
C LYS A 228 19.89 25.15 -0.94
N ASP A 229 20.62 24.46 -1.83
CA ASP A 229 20.71 24.83 -3.25
C ASP A 229 19.75 24.02 -4.10
N ILE A 230 19.59 22.73 -3.79
CA ILE A 230 18.71 21.82 -4.56
C ILE A 230 17.24 22.20 -4.37
N LYS A 231 16.53 22.33 -5.48
CA LYS A 231 15.10 22.59 -5.53
C LYS A 231 14.35 21.33 -5.95
N ILE A 232 13.41 20.91 -5.12
CA ILE A 232 12.62 19.69 -5.31
C ILE A 232 11.15 20.07 -5.42
N VAL A 233 10.48 19.61 -6.46
CA VAL A 233 9.01 19.58 -6.52
C VAL A 233 8.56 18.17 -6.18
N TYR A 234 7.53 18.06 -5.36
CA TYR A 234 6.95 16.78 -4.98
C TYR A 234 5.43 16.77 -5.13
N THR A 235 4.90 15.69 -5.67
CA THR A 235 3.47 15.39 -5.67
C THR A 235 3.17 14.02 -5.07
N PRO A 236 2.26 13.94 -4.09
CA PRO A 236 1.76 12.68 -3.54
C PRO A 236 0.63 12.05 -4.37
N LEU A 237 0.22 12.65 -5.48
CA LEU A 237 -0.92 12.22 -6.31
C LEU A 237 -2.18 11.95 -5.46
N HIS A 238 -2.53 12.88 -4.56
CA HIS A 238 -3.63 12.78 -3.59
C HIS A 238 -3.48 11.69 -2.51
N GLY A 239 -2.31 11.04 -2.41
CA GLY A 239 -2.09 9.85 -1.59
C GLY A 239 -1.36 10.09 -0.26
N THR A 240 -0.90 8.99 0.30
CA THR A 240 -0.33 8.86 1.65
C THR A 240 1.09 9.43 1.78
N GLY A 241 1.80 9.60 0.67
CA GLY A 241 3.21 9.99 0.67
C GLY A 241 3.48 11.42 1.17
N LEU A 242 2.46 12.31 1.24
CA LEU A 242 2.65 13.71 1.60
C LEU A 242 3.38 13.88 2.94
N GLY A 243 2.86 13.26 3.99
CA GLY A 243 3.40 13.37 5.34
C GLY A 243 4.85 12.86 5.41
N PRO A 244 5.09 11.58 5.12
CA PRO A 244 6.42 10.97 5.21
C PRO A 244 7.48 11.64 4.34
N VAL A 245 7.20 11.88 3.07
CA VAL A 245 8.19 12.48 2.15
C VAL A 245 8.53 13.91 2.56
N LYS A 246 7.52 14.72 2.87
CA LYS A 246 7.73 16.08 3.36
C LYS A 246 8.56 16.08 4.66
N ARG A 247 8.23 15.19 5.61
CA ARG A 247 8.92 15.08 6.88
C ARG A 247 10.38 14.68 6.70
N VAL A 248 10.67 13.65 5.92
CA VAL A 248 12.04 13.16 5.70
C VAL A 248 12.89 14.19 4.98
N LEU A 249 12.39 14.82 3.92
CA LEU A 249 13.12 15.87 3.22
C LEU A 249 13.42 17.06 4.14
N HIS A 250 12.47 17.46 4.98
CA HIS A 250 12.69 18.50 6.00
C HIS A 250 13.75 18.10 7.02
N ASP A 251 13.65 16.89 7.58
CA ASP A 251 14.57 16.37 8.59
C ASP A 251 16.00 16.22 8.06
N LEU A 252 16.16 15.95 6.76
CA LEU A 252 17.44 15.92 6.05
C LEU A 252 17.98 17.34 5.75
N GLY A 253 17.18 18.38 5.94
CA GLY A 253 17.59 19.78 5.81
C GLY A 253 17.34 20.41 4.45
N PHE A 254 16.54 19.78 3.57
CA PHE A 254 16.14 20.40 2.30
C PHE A 254 15.21 21.59 2.54
N GLU A 255 15.63 22.79 2.12
CA GLU A 255 14.89 24.05 2.33
C GLU A 255 13.97 24.39 1.16
N ASN A 256 14.29 23.97 -0.07
CA ASN A 256 13.55 24.29 -1.29
C ASN A 256 12.69 23.11 -1.76
N VAL A 257 11.75 22.67 -0.94
CA VAL A 257 10.80 21.62 -1.25
C VAL A 257 9.43 22.25 -1.55
N TYR A 258 8.98 22.14 -2.78
CA TYR A 258 7.72 22.67 -3.26
C TYR A 258 6.73 21.55 -3.50
N ILE A 259 5.65 21.54 -2.73
CA ILE A 259 4.58 20.52 -2.90
C ILE A 259 3.56 21.05 -3.90
N GLU A 260 3.13 20.19 -4.84
CA GLU A 260 2.05 20.53 -5.75
C GLU A 260 0.74 20.66 -4.96
N PRO A 261 0.13 21.86 -4.88
CA PRO A 261 -0.90 22.14 -3.87
C PRO A 261 -2.23 21.44 -4.15
N GLN A 262 -2.62 21.21 -5.40
CA GLN A 262 -3.89 20.55 -5.73
C GLN A 262 -3.80 19.05 -5.44
N GLN A 263 -2.65 18.42 -5.71
CA GLN A 263 -2.41 17.01 -5.49
C GLN A 263 -1.97 16.69 -4.04
N ALA A 264 -1.67 17.70 -3.24
CA ALA A 264 -1.38 17.56 -1.80
C ALA A 264 -2.64 17.25 -0.97
N VAL A 265 -3.82 17.54 -1.50
CA VAL A 265 -5.09 17.23 -0.82
C VAL A 265 -5.38 15.74 -0.99
N ALA A 266 -5.50 15.01 0.12
CA ALA A 266 -5.96 13.63 0.11
C ALA A 266 -7.42 13.58 -0.37
N ASP A 267 -7.65 13.01 -1.55
CA ASP A 267 -8.98 12.97 -2.18
C ASP A 267 -9.11 11.67 -3.01
N GLY A 268 -10.00 10.78 -2.56
CA GLY A 268 -10.27 9.51 -3.22
C GLY A 268 -10.92 9.61 -4.60
N HIS A 269 -11.36 10.81 -5.01
CA HIS A 269 -11.85 11.06 -6.37
C HIS A 269 -10.70 11.32 -7.38
N PHE A 270 -9.47 11.55 -6.90
CA PHE A 270 -8.29 11.84 -7.74
C PHE A 270 -8.57 12.88 -8.84
N PRO A 271 -9.09 14.06 -8.51
CA PRO A 271 -9.67 14.99 -9.50
C PRO A 271 -8.66 15.49 -10.55
N THR A 272 -7.37 15.55 -10.19
CA THR A 272 -6.30 16.02 -11.09
C THR A 272 -5.41 14.89 -11.61
N ALA A 273 -5.63 13.65 -11.16
CA ALA A 273 -4.90 12.46 -11.58
C ALA A 273 -5.84 11.26 -11.61
N PRO A 274 -6.78 11.16 -12.57
CA PRO A 274 -7.77 10.07 -12.64
C PRO A 274 -7.13 8.67 -12.63
N TYR A 275 -5.90 8.56 -13.13
CA TYR A 275 -5.05 7.40 -13.03
C TYR A 275 -3.76 7.78 -12.28
N PRO A 276 -3.75 7.67 -10.94
CA PRO A 276 -2.68 8.22 -10.10
C PRO A 276 -1.44 7.32 -10.06
N ASN A 277 -0.84 7.09 -11.23
CA ASN A 277 0.34 6.26 -11.42
C ASN A 277 1.53 7.13 -11.85
N PRO A 278 2.65 7.14 -11.12
CA PRO A 278 3.87 7.85 -11.53
C PRO A 278 4.45 7.42 -12.88
N GLU A 279 4.05 6.28 -13.42
CA GLU A 279 4.41 5.86 -14.78
C GLU A 279 3.53 6.49 -15.87
N ASN A 280 2.38 7.09 -15.49
CA ASN A 280 1.50 7.79 -16.43
C ASN A 280 1.96 9.25 -16.61
N PRO A 281 2.34 9.68 -17.84
CA PRO A 281 2.76 11.06 -18.09
C PRO A 281 1.74 12.12 -17.68
N ASP A 282 0.43 11.83 -17.80
CA ASP A 282 -0.63 12.78 -17.47
C ASP A 282 -0.67 13.14 -15.98
N ALA A 283 -0.22 12.23 -15.11
CA ALA A 283 -0.18 12.48 -13.67
C ALA A 283 0.81 13.58 -13.27
N TRP A 284 1.76 13.92 -14.15
CA TRP A 284 2.84 14.86 -13.89
C TRP A 284 2.57 16.29 -14.34
N GLU A 285 1.49 16.55 -15.08
CA GLU A 285 1.24 17.85 -15.72
C GLU A 285 1.38 19.02 -14.73
N LEU A 286 0.73 18.95 -13.58
CA LEU A 286 0.76 20.00 -12.56
C LEU A 286 2.14 20.11 -11.88
N ALA A 287 2.75 19.00 -11.54
CA ALA A 287 4.06 18.99 -10.89
C ALA A 287 5.15 19.50 -11.82
N LEU A 288 5.14 19.17 -13.12
CA LEU A 288 6.09 19.68 -14.11
C LEU A 288 5.87 21.17 -14.39
N LYS A 289 4.63 21.65 -14.38
CA LYS A 289 4.33 23.08 -14.46
C LYS A 289 4.93 23.82 -13.28
N LEU A 290 4.70 23.35 -12.05
CA LEU A 290 5.29 23.93 -10.84
C LEU A 290 6.83 23.87 -10.89
N ALA A 291 7.40 22.77 -11.39
CA ALA A 291 8.85 22.62 -11.52
C ALA A 291 9.46 23.68 -12.45
N LYS A 292 8.80 23.98 -13.58
CA LYS A 292 9.22 25.06 -14.49
C LYS A 292 9.13 26.42 -13.82
N GLU A 293 8.07 26.70 -13.05
CA GLU A 293 7.89 27.95 -12.30
C GLU A 293 8.95 28.16 -11.23
N LYS A 294 9.36 27.09 -10.55
CA LYS A 294 10.36 27.12 -9.46
C LYS A 294 11.77 26.92 -9.95
N ASP A 295 11.95 26.59 -11.22
CA ASP A 295 13.25 26.20 -11.77
C ASP A 295 13.85 25.04 -10.96
N ALA A 296 13.05 23.97 -10.75
CA ALA A 296 13.43 22.87 -9.88
C ALA A 296 14.43 21.93 -10.56
N ASP A 297 15.31 21.32 -9.75
CA ASP A 297 16.29 20.33 -10.20
C ASP A 297 15.67 18.94 -10.34
N LEU A 298 14.78 18.59 -9.40
CA LEU A 298 14.11 17.29 -9.30
C LEU A 298 12.60 17.44 -9.17
N VAL A 299 11.87 16.50 -9.76
CA VAL A 299 10.43 16.35 -9.54
C VAL A 299 10.17 14.92 -9.13
N LEU A 300 9.51 14.73 -8.01
CA LEU A 300 9.21 13.44 -7.40
C LEU A 300 7.69 13.21 -7.35
N ALA A 301 7.26 12.00 -7.59
CA ALA A 301 5.86 11.60 -7.39
C ALA A 301 5.78 10.22 -6.74
N THR A 302 4.82 10.05 -5.83
CA THR A 302 4.44 8.73 -5.30
C THR A 302 3.01 8.41 -5.69
N ASP A 303 2.69 7.13 -5.87
CA ASP A 303 1.31 6.69 -6.03
C ASP A 303 0.53 6.76 -4.70
N PRO A 304 -0.80 6.53 -4.69
CA PRO A 304 -1.62 6.76 -3.49
C PRO A 304 -1.20 6.02 -2.23
N ASP A 305 -0.69 4.80 -2.32
CA ASP A 305 -0.19 4.02 -1.18
C ASP A 305 1.34 4.11 -1.00
N ALA A 306 1.99 4.95 -1.82
CA ALA A 306 3.39 5.35 -1.76
C ALA A 306 4.39 4.16 -1.70
N ASP A 307 4.08 3.08 -2.40
CA ASP A 307 5.00 1.96 -2.63
C ASP A 307 5.78 2.12 -3.96
N ARG A 308 5.50 3.18 -4.76
CA ARG A 308 6.18 3.54 -6.00
C ARG A 308 6.71 4.96 -5.96
N LEU A 309 7.83 5.17 -6.62
CA LEU A 309 8.45 6.48 -6.83
C LEU A 309 8.70 6.71 -8.32
N GLY A 310 8.17 7.81 -8.83
CA GLY A 310 8.55 8.36 -10.13
C GLY A 310 9.48 9.56 -9.97
N VAL A 311 10.36 9.77 -10.94
CA VAL A 311 11.38 10.81 -10.91
C VAL A 311 11.50 11.49 -12.27
N TYR A 312 11.49 12.82 -12.27
CA TYR A 312 11.99 13.65 -13.35
C TYR A 312 13.16 14.48 -12.84
N CYS A 313 14.15 14.73 -13.70
CA CYS A 313 15.19 15.69 -13.41
C CYS A 313 15.34 16.69 -14.56
N LYS A 314 15.84 17.88 -14.24
CA LYS A 314 16.18 18.90 -15.23
C LYS A 314 17.49 18.53 -15.93
N ASP A 315 17.44 18.31 -17.25
CA ASP A 315 18.66 18.16 -18.03
C ASP A 315 19.36 19.52 -18.15
N THR A 316 20.56 19.61 -17.59
CA THR A 316 21.35 20.84 -17.55
C THR A 316 21.82 21.31 -18.92
N LYS A 317 21.75 20.46 -19.97
CA LYS A 317 22.17 20.81 -21.33
C LYS A 317 21.02 21.39 -22.13
N SER A 318 19.86 20.76 -22.09
CA SER A 318 18.67 21.18 -22.83
C SER A 318 17.75 22.12 -22.03
N GLY A 319 17.83 22.07 -20.71
CA GLY A 319 16.88 22.75 -19.81
C GLY A 319 15.53 22.06 -19.66
N GLU A 320 15.34 20.93 -20.36
CA GLU A 320 14.08 20.18 -20.32
C GLU A 320 14.05 19.18 -19.15
N TYR A 321 12.83 18.82 -18.73
CA TYR A 321 12.64 17.77 -17.72
C TYR A 321 12.56 16.41 -18.38
N VAL A 322 13.44 15.49 -17.95
CA VAL A 322 13.53 14.12 -18.45
C VAL A 322 13.16 13.14 -17.36
N THR A 323 12.39 12.10 -17.71
CA THR A 323 11.97 11.07 -16.77
C THR A 323 12.97 9.93 -16.69
N PHE A 324 13.03 9.31 -15.51
CA PHE A 324 13.69 8.01 -15.30
C PHE A 324 12.62 6.92 -15.19
N THR A 325 12.77 5.86 -15.97
CA THR A 325 11.96 4.67 -15.77
C THR A 325 12.27 4.01 -14.43
N GLY A 326 11.34 3.19 -13.92
CA GLY A 326 11.59 2.42 -12.68
C GLY A 326 12.89 1.61 -12.74
N ASN A 327 13.17 0.97 -13.90
CA ASN A 327 14.43 0.25 -14.12
C ASN A 327 15.66 1.16 -14.05
N MET A 328 15.61 2.35 -14.65
CA MET A 328 16.74 3.30 -14.58
C MET A 328 16.99 3.75 -13.15
N SER A 329 15.94 4.14 -12.42
CA SER A 329 16.03 4.57 -11.02
C SER A 329 16.56 3.45 -10.13
N ALA A 330 16.06 2.22 -10.30
CA ALA A 330 16.51 1.06 -9.53
C ALA A 330 18.00 0.78 -9.74
N MET A 331 18.49 0.83 -10.98
CA MET A 331 19.90 0.58 -11.28
C MET A 331 20.81 1.67 -10.76
N LEU A 332 20.40 2.95 -10.86
CA LEU A 332 21.15 4.06 -10.25
C LEU A 332 21.26 3.91 -8.73
N ILE A 333 20.18 3.54 -8.07
CA ILE A 333 20.15 3.33 -6.61
C ILE A 333 21.02 2.11 -6.24
N ALA A 334 20.89 0.99 -6.95
CA ALA A 334 21.66 -0.22 -6.70
C ALA A 334 23.17 0.03 -6.86
N GLU A 335 23.58 0.67 -7.97
CA GLU A 335 24.96 1.03 -8.23
C GLU A 335 25.50 1.97 -7.14
N TYR A 336 24.75 3.01 -6.81
CA TYR A 336 25.12 3.96 -5.76
C TYR A 336 25.33 3.26 -4.41
N ILE A 337 24.34 2.47 -3.95
CA ILE A 337 24.42 1.77 -2.66
C ILE A 337 25.62 0.81 -2.61
N LEU A 338 25.79 -0.04 -3.63
CA LEU A 338 26.87 -1.02 -3.68
C LEU A 338 28.23 -0.35 -3.80
N GLY A 339 28.34 0.69 -4.64
CA GLY A 339 29.53 1.48 -4.80
C GLY A 339 29.98 2.15 -3.50
N GLN A 340 29.04 2.78 -2.78
CA GLN A 340 29.33 3.44 -1.50
C GLN A 340 29.65 2.43 -0.39
N LYS A 341 28.95 1.31 -0.31
CA LYS A 341 29.27 0.25 0.66
C LYS A 341 30.67 -0.32 0.43
N ARG A 342 31.09 -0.51 -0.84
CA ARG A 342 32.45 -0.92 -1.19
C ARG A 342 33.47 0.14 -0.78
N ALA A 343 33.25 1.41 -1.12
CA ALA A 343 34.14 2.51 -0.81
C ALA A 343 34.33 2.71 0.70
N ASN A 344 33.27 2.51 1.48
CA ASN A 344 33.26 2.67 2.92
C ASN A 344 33.66 1.39 3.69
N ASN A 345 33.98 0.28 2.99
CA ASN A 345 34.25 -1.05 3.59
C ASN A 345 33.10 -1.54 4.49
N THR A 346 31.86 -1.28 4.08
CA THR A 346 30.64 -1.69 4.79
C THR A 346 29.80 -2.71 4.01
N MET A 347 30.40 -3.34 2.98
CA MET A 347 29.77 -4.43 2.26
C MET A 347 29.52 -5.60 3.22
N PRO A 348 28.31 -6.20 3.26
CA PRO A 348 28.09 -7.40 4.06
C PRO A 348 28.95 -8.57 3.56
N GLU A 349 29.12 -9.58 4.38
CA GLU A 349 29.95 -10.76 4.04
C GLU A 349 29.38 -11.54 2.85
N ASN A 350 28.04 -11.68 2.79
CA ASN A 350 27.32 -12.34 1.70
C ASN A 350 26.31 -11.38 1.10
N PRO A 351 26.74 -10.43 0.25
CA PRO A 351 25.83 -9.42 -0.30
C PRO A 351 24.92 -10.02 -1.38
N VAL A 352 23.64 -9.70 -1.30
CA VAL A 352 22.61 -10.17 -2.24
C VAL A 352 21.86 -8.98 -2.80
N LEU A 353 21.60 -9.00 -4.10
CA LEU A 353 20.69 -8.12 -4.82
C LEU A 353 19.49 -8.96 -5.28
N VAL A 354 18.29 -8.58 -4.92
CA VAL A 354 17.07 -9.28 -5.32
C VAL A 354 16.28 -8.41 -6.29
N GLU A 355 15.89 -8.96 -7.43
CA GLU A 355 15.05 -8.27 -8.40
C GLU A 355 13.94 -9.18 -8.96
N SER A 356 12.94 -8.59 -9.61
CA SER A 356 11.95 -9.36 -10.35
C SER A 356 12.41 -9.66 -11.78
N ILE A 357 11.96 -10.77 -12.35
CA ILE A 357 12.28 -11.21 -13.73
C ILE A 357 11.90 -10.21 -14.84
N VAL A 358 11.09 -9.19 -14.51
CA VAL A 358 10.73 -8.10 -15.44
C VAL A 358 11.62 -6.87 -15.31
N SER A 359 12.62 -6.93 -14.41
CA SER A 359 13.62 -5.87 -14.26
C SER A 359 14.67 -5.96 -15.37
N THR A 360 15.62 -5.04 -15.35
CA THR A 360 16.62 -4.94 -16.43
C THR A 360 17.80 -5.86 -16.20
N ASP A 361 18.30 -6.51 -17.26
CA ASP A 361 19.56 -7.29 -17.24
C ASP A 361 20.80 -6.49 -16.81
N MET A 362 20.70 -5.16 -16.70
CA MET A 362 21.79 -4.33 -16.16
C MET A 362 22.09 -4.68 -14.69
N ALA A 363 21.12 -5.19 -13.93
CA ALA A 363 21.33 -5.70 -12.58
C ALA A 363 22.40 -6.81 -12.55
N LYS A 364 22.42 -7.70 -13.55
CA LYS A 364 23.43 -8.76 -13.68
C LYS A 364 24.84 -8.20 -13.82
N ALA A 365 24.98 -7.12 -14.60
CA ALA A 365 26.26 -6.45 -14.78
C ALA A 365 26.74 -5.76 -13.51
N ILE A 366 25.83 -5.07 -12.80
CA ILE A 366 26.12 -4.42 -11.53
C ILE A 366 26.49 -5.45 -10.46
N ALA A 367 25.67 -6.49 -10.27
CA ALA A 367 25.94 -7.54 -9.30
C ALA A 367 27.30 -8.19 -9.51
N LYS A 368 27.62 -8.53 -10.78
CA LYS A 368 28.96 -9.06 -11.16
C LYS A 368 30.09 -8.09 -10.86
N ALA A 369 29.92 -6.79 -11.14
CA ALA A 369 30.95 -5.77 -10.91
C ALA A 369 31.27 -5.59 -9.41
N TYR A 370 30.28 -5.83 -8.54
CA TYR A 370 30.42 -5.68 -7.10
C TYR A 370 30.61 -7.01 -6.35
N ASP A 371 30.67 -8.15 -7.04
CA ASP A 371 30.77 -9.50 -6.46
C ASP A 371 29.59 -9.76 -5.50
N VAL A 372 28.39 -9.49 -6.00
CA VAL A 372 27.11 -9.62 -5.27
C VAL A 372 26.30 -10.74 -5.90
N GLU A 373 25.70 -11.61 -5.11
CA GLU A 373 24.74 -12.60 -5.59
C GLU A 373 23.50 -11.89 -6.14
N LEU A 374 23.05 -12.29 -7.34
CA LEU A 374 21.78 -11.80 -7.91
C LEU A 374 20.72 -12.90 -7.81
N VAL A 375 19.60 -12.58 -7.19
CA VAL A 375 18.44 -13.47 -7.12
C VAL A 375 17.28 -12.86 -7.89
N GLU A 376 16.84 -13.56 -8.95
CA GLU A 376 15.67 -13.17 -9.75
C GLU A 376 14.42 -13.90 -9.24
N VAL A 377 13.35 -13.14 -8.97
CA VAL A 377 12.07 -13.67 -8.48
C VAL A 377 10.92 -13.33 -9.43
N LEU A 378 9.75 -13.95 -9.25
CA LEU A 378 8.54 -13.61 -9.97
C LEU A 378 8.12 -12.15 -9.70
N THR A 379 7.31 -11.60 -10.61
CA THR A 379 6.78 -10.24 -10.48
C THR A 379 5.90 -10.11 -9.23
N GLY A 380 6.22 -9.13 -8.39
CA GLY A 380 5.53 -8.79 -7.16
C GLY A 380 6.49 -8.67 -5.98
N PHE A 381 6.42 -7.54 -5.27
CA PHE A 381 7.32 -7.23 -4.16
C PHE A 381 7.27 -8.31 -3.05
N LYS A 382 6.16 -9.04 -2.91
CA LYS A 382 6.01 -10.15 -1.97
C LYS A 382 7.08 -11.25 -2.14
N TYR A 383 7.52 -11.51 -3.37
CA TYR A 383 8.57 -12.51 -3.63
C TYR A 383 9.96 -11.99 -3.27
N ILE A 384 10.18 -10.67 -3.35
CA ILE A 384 11.38 -10.02 -2.82
C ILE A 384 11.39 -10.15 -1.30
N GLY A 385 10.29 -9.82 -0.63
CA GLY A 385 10.13 -9.99 0.82
C GLY A 385 10.35 -11.43 1.29
N GLU A 386 9.84 -12.42 0.54
CA GLU A 386 10.09 -13.84 0.82
C GLU A 386 11.59 -14.19 0.78
N GLN A 387 12.35 -13.64 -0.15
CA GLN A 387 13.80 -13.86 -0.19
C GLN A 387 14.50 -13.14 0.98
N MET A 388 14.12 -11.90 1.28
CA MET A 388 14.66 -11.17 2.43
C MET A 388 14.50 -11.99 3.73
N LEU A 389 13.32 -12.55 3.98
CA LEU A 389 13.06 -13.41 5.14
C LEU A 389 13.95 -14.66 5.18
N LYS A 390 14.29 -15.24 4.01
CA LYS A 390 15.22 -16.39 3.94
C LYS A 390 16.64 -16.02 4.33
N TYR A 391 17.08 -14.81 4.03
CA TYR A 391 18.42 -14.32 4.37
C TYR A 391 18.50 -13.73 5.80
N GLU A 392 17.38 -13.41 6.43
CA GLU A 392 17.33 -13.02 7.85
C GLU A 392 17.46 -14.21 8.82
N LYS A 393 17.20 -15.44 8.36
CA LYS A 393 17.28 -16.71 9.14
C LYS A 393 18.64 -17.38 8.97
#